data_b34618b7d8fac2bc98e88c62a68ce7d1
#
_entry.id   b34618b7d8fac2bc98e88c62a68ce7d1
#
_cell.length_a   1.000
_cell.length_b   1.000
_cell.length_c   1.000
_cell.angle_alpha   90.00
_cell.angle_beta   90.00
_cell.angle_gamma   90.00
#
_symmetry.space_group_name_H-M   'P 1'
#
loop_
_entity.id
_entity.type
_entity.pdbx_description
1 polymer ?
#
loop_
_entity_poly.entity_id
_entity_poly.type
_entity_poly.pdbx_seq_one_letter_code
_entity_poly.pdbx_strand_id
1 'polypeptide(L)'
;MYKTYNMRYFKQLLLMLFLLLQVVPSDAAGTSKQKEEAFDVTNMIMTHIQDSYEWHVTDIGEKSIIIHLPIIVKSSSGWHVFSSDKFSEEVNDKGYHLGPEQLAIATAGEHAGKIVEINNGKEILPLDISITKTVAVLFINAFLLLLFILLPARWYRRHKASDPAPGGFTGLVEMLVMYVEDNVVKPGVGEGYQKYSPYLLTCFFFIFICNLMGIVPFPPGGGNVTGNISITLFLALCTFVITQFSGSKHYWKDIFWPDVPILLKAPVPLIPFIEFVGIFTKPFALMIRLFANMMAGHAIALALTSIIFLVAAEGIGVKLYGMTTLSVVMSIFMMCLELMVCFIQAFVFTMLSSIFIGLARAKAE
;
A
#
# COMPACT_ATOMS: atom_id res chain seq x y z
N MET A 1 35.44 22.23 0.84
CA MET A 1 34.46 23.18 1.43
C MET A 1 32.99 22.75 1.26
N TYR A 2 32.70 21.70 0.52
CA TYR A 2 31.31 21.19 0.27
C TYR A 2 30.78 20.19 1.32
N LYS A 3 31.61 19.64 2.20
CA LYS A 3 31.22 18.57 3.14
C LYS A 3 30.59 19.05 4.44
N THR A 4 30.75 20.33 4.79
CA THR A 4 30.23 20.89 6.06
C THR A 4 28.83 21.51 5.95
N TYR A 5 28.38 21.84 4.75
CA TYR A 5 27.05 22.44 4.53
C TYR A 5 25.91 21.42 4.67
N ASN A 6 26.12 20.20 4.19
CA ASN A 6 25.11 19.12 4.26
C ASN A 6 24.82 18.64 5.69
N MET A 7 25.80 18.66 6.58
CA MET A 7 25.65 18.16 7.94
C MET A 7 24.88 19.14 8.86
N ARG A 8 24.88 20.44 8.51
CA ARG A 8 24.12 21.47 9.24
C ARG A 8 22.62 21.38 8.92
N TYR A 9 22.27 21.22 7.66
CA TYR A 9 20.87 21.04 7.22
C TYR A 9 20.30 19.71 7.70
N PHE A 10 21.10 18.65 7.69
CA PHE A 10 20.70 17.35 8.24
C PHE A 10 20.43 17.43 9.74
N LYS A 11 21.28 18.11 10.51
CA LYS A 11 21.04 18.35 11.94
C LYS A 11 19.82 19.23 12.20
N GLN A 12 19.58 20.25 11.38
CA GLN A 12 18.40 21.10 11.49
C GLN A 12 17.12 20.36 11.12
N LEU A 13 17.16 19.51 10.09
CA LEU A 13 16.03 18.63 9.73
C LEU A 13 15.73 17.61 10.83
N LEU A 14 16.76 17.02 11.41
CA LEU A 14 16.63 16.09 12.54
C LEU A 14 16.09 16.78 13.80
N LEU A 15 16.53 18.03 14.07
CA LEU A 15 16.05 18.85 15.16
C LEU A 15 14.59 19.30 14.95
N MET A 16 14.23 19.64 13.71
CA MET A 16 12.87 20.01 13.33
C MET A 16 11.92 18.81 13.41
N LEU A 17 12.38 17.62 13.00
CA LEU A 17 11.65 16.35 13.15
C LEU A 17 11.48 16.00 14.64
N PHE A 18 12.51 16.23 15.45
CA PHE A 18 12.47 16.02 16.89
C PHE A 18 11.55 17.02 17.61
N LEU A 19 11.50 18.28 17.17
CA LEU A 19 10.58 19.28 17.69
C LEU A 19 9.13 19.04 17.24
N LEU A 20 8.90 18.54 16.04
CA LEU A 20 7.57 18.10 15.57
C LEU A 20 7.03 16.91 16.35
N LEU A 21 7.90 16.00 16.81
CA LEU A 21 7.56 14.88 17.70
C LEU A 21 7.26 15.32 19.14
N GLN A 22 7.63 16.54 19.54
CA GLN A 22 7.39 17.08 20.88
C GLN A 22 6.06 17.85 21.03
N VAL A 23 5.32 18.06 19.93
CA VAL A 23 3.97 18.66 20.00
C VAL A 23 2.95 17.55 20.29
N VAL A 24 3.10 16.92 21.45
CA VAL A 24 2.01 16.22 22.09
C VAL A 24 1.31 17.26 22.97
N PRO A 25 0.03 17.58 22.73
CA PRO A 25 -0.69 18.51 23.60
C PRO A 25 -0.71 17.95 25.01
N SER A 26 -0.22 18.73 25.97
CA SER A 26 -0.13 18.37 27.39
C SER A 26 -1.46 18.43 28.14
N ASP A 27 -2.60 18.42 27.45
CA ASP A 27 -3.93 18.58 28.05
C ASP A 27 -4.75 17.28 28.13
N ALA A 28 -4.10 16.13 28.26
CA ALA A 28 -4.79 14.87 28.56
C ALA A 28 -5.00 14.63 30.10
N ALA A 29 -4.98 15.67 30.92
CA ALA A 29 -5.27 15.58 32.36
C ALA A 29 -6.62 16.21 32.70
N GLY A 30 -7.68 15.80 32.01
CA GLY A 30 -9.07 16.09 32.35
C GLY A 30 -9.65 14.93 33.16
N THR A 31 -9.78 15.14 34.45
CA THR A 31 -10.46 14.27 35.43
C THR A 31 -11.92 14.05 35.04
N SER A 32 -12.23 12.98 34.35
CA SER A 32 -13.58 12.43 34.33
C SER A 32 -13.51 10.94 34.66
N LYS A 33 -14.10 10.59 35.80
CA LYS A 33 -14.39 9.22 36.21
C LYS A 33 -15.43 8.63 35.26
N GLN A 34 -14.98 8.16 34.10
CA GLN A 34 -15.69 7.16 33.32
C GLN A 34 -14.96 5.83 33.49
N LYS A 35 -15.72 4.74 33.60
CA LYS A 35 -15.20 3.37 33.59
C LYS A 35 -14.17 3.26 32.49
N GLU A 36 -12.91 3.01 32.87
CA GLU A 36 -11.83 2.67 31.95
C GLU A 36 -12.22 1.40 31.19
N GLU A 37 -12.76 1.55 29.99
CA GLU A 37 -12.64 0.51 28.99
C GLU A 37 -11.16 0.44 28.65
N ALA A 38 -10.56 -0.70 28.94
CA ALA A 38 -9.15 -0.93 28.62
C ALA A 38 -8.90 -0.56 27.16
N PHE A 39 -7.95 0.33 26.89
CA PHE A 39 -7.60 0.78 25.54
C PHE A 39 -7.31 -0.45 24.66
N ASP A 40 -8.23 -0.74 23.72
CA ASP A 40 -8.12 -1.88 22.83
C ASP A 40 -7.21 -1.54 21.64
N VAL A 41 -5.92 -1.86 21.82
CA VAL A 41 -4.88 -1.69 20.80
C VAL A 41 -5.22 -2.42 19.52
N THR A 42 -5.83 -3.61 19.60
CA THR A 42 -6.16 -4.42 18.43
C THR A 42 -7.22 -3.75 17.58
N ASN A 43 -8.27 -3.23 18.22
CA ASN A 43 -9.32 -2.51 17.53
C ASN A 43 -8.81 -1.22 16.89
N MET A 44 -7.98 -0.45 17.63
CA MET A 44 -7.34 0.75 17.09
C MET A 44 -6.49 0.44 15.83
N ILE A 45 -5.65 -0.59 15.89
CA ILE A 45 -4.80 -0.99 14.74
C ILE A 45 -5.67 -1.39 13.57
N MET A 46 -6.69 -2.22 13.79
CA MET A 46 -7.58 -2.70 12.73
C MET A 46 -8.35 -1.56 12.06
N THR A 47 -8.88 -0.62 12.84
CA THR A 47 -9.63 0.53 12.31
C THR A 47 -8.74 1.45 11.46
N HIS A 48 -7.48 1.63 11.85
CA HIS A 48 -6.54 2.46 11.08
C HIS A 48 -6.08 1.82 9.76
N ILE A 49 -5.95 0.49 9.75
CA ILE A 49 -5.47 -0.25 8.57
C ILE A 49 -6.58 -0.49 7.56
N GLN A 50 -7.82 -0.67 8.01
CA GLN A 50 -8.97 -0.94 7.16
C GLN A 50 -9.31 0.26 6.26
N ASP A 51 -9.93 -0.04 5.13
CA ASP A 51 -10.49 0.96 4.23
C ASP A 51 -11.74 1.59 4.84
N SER A 52 -11.95 2.88 4.59
CA SER A 52 -13.06 3.64 5.16
C SER A 52 -13.62 4.64 4.15
N TYR A 53 -14.88 5.06 4.35
CA TYR A 53 -15.52 6.12 3.57
C TYR A 53 -15.19 7.53 4.06
N GLU A 54 -14.40 7.61 5.12
CA GLU A 54 -13.91 8.85 5.71
C GLU A 54 -12.40 8.80 5.88
N TRP A 55 -11.76 9.93 5.69
CA TRP A 55 -10.32 10.04 5.89
C TRP A 55 -10.06 10.89 7.13
N HIS A 56 -9.86 10.22 8.24
CA HIS A 56 -9.45 10.86 9.49
C HIS A 56 -8.00 11.34 9.38
N VAL A 57 -7.80 12.65 9.59
CA VAL A 57 -6.49 13.31 9.45
C VAL A 57 -5.80 13.40 10.80
N THR A 58 -6.44 14.02 11.78
CA THR A 58 -5.92 14.23 13.14
C THR A 58 -7.03 14.76 14.04
N ASP A 59 -6.83 14.59 15.35
CA ASP A 59 -7.66 15.19 16.38
C ASP A 59 -6.96 16.42 16.96
N ILE A 60 -7.63 17.56 16.98
CA ILE A 60 -7.16 18.79 17.62
C ILE A 60 -8.11 19.14 18.76
N GLY A 61 -7.75 18.73 19.97
CA GLY A 61 -8.61 18.85 21.14
C GLY A 61 -9.83 17.95 21.03
N GLU A 62 -11.05 18.51 21.13
CA GLU A 62 -12.32 17.78 20.98
C GLU A 62 -12.82 17.71 19.53
N LYS A 63 -12.09 18.26 18.57
CA LYS A 63 -12.50 18.27 17.16
C LYS A 63 -11.64 17.36 16.32
N SER A 64 -12.26 16.35 15.72
CA SER A 64 -11.65 15.51 14.69
C SER A 64 -11.66 16.25 13.35
N ILE A 65 -10.51 16.29 12.68
CA ILE A 65 -10.42 16.76 11.31
C ILE A 65 -10.59 15.56 10.39
N ILE A 66 -11.76 15.47 9.75
CA ILE A 66 -12.14 14.39 8.84
C ILE A 66 -12.35 14.95 7.45
N ILE A 67 -11.78 14.31 6.44
CA ILE A 67 -12.08 14.60 5.04
C ILE A 67 -13.20 13.65 4.60
N HIS A 68 -14.36 14.22 4.32
CA HIS A 68 -15.49 13.47 3.83
C HIS A 68 -15.34 13.14 2.35
N LEU A 69 -15.54 11.86 2.01
CA LEU A 69 -15.38 11.36 0.65
C LEU A 69 -16.73 11.19 -0.06
N PRO A 70 -16.76 11.33 -1.40
CA PRO A 70 -17.97 11.15 -2.16
C PRO A 70 -18.38 9.68 -2.23
N ILE A 71 -19.63 9.41 -1.88
CA ILE A 71 -20.27 8.10 -1.92
C ILE A 71 -21.14 8.00 -3.16
N ILE A 72 -20.95 6.94 -3.93
CA ILE A 72 -21.68 6.62 -5.16
C ILE A 72 -22.18 5.20 -5.05
N VAL A 73 -23.46 5.04 -4.75
CA VAL A 73 -24.06 3.74 -4.50
C VAL A 73 -25.32 3.57 -5.36
N LYS A 74 -25.50 2.38 -5.91
CA LYS A 74 -26.72 1.98 -6.59
C LYS A 74 -27.50 1.02 -5.69
N SER A 75 -28.58 1.52 -5.08
CA SER A 75 -29.51 0.75 -4.27
C SER A 75 -30.70 0.24 -5.10
N SER A 76 -31.64 -0.41 -4.46
CA SER A 76 -32.90 -0.83 -5.08
C SER A 76 -33.77 0.36 -5.55
N SER A 77 -33.61 1.53 -4.93
CA SER A 77 -34.31 2.77 -5.27
C SER A 77 -33.65 3.60 -6.39
N GLY A 78 -32.40 3.26 -6.78
CA GLY A 78 -31.68 3.95 -7.86
C GLY A 78 -30.25 4.33 -7.51
N TRP A 79 -29.71 5.31 -8.26
CA TRP A 79 -28.38 5.85 -8.02
C TRP A 79 -28.42 6.97 -6.98
N HIS A 80 -27.56 6.87 -5.97
CA HIS A 80 -27.40 7.86 -4.92
C HIS A 80 -25.97 8.37 -4.92
N VAL A 81 -25.82 9.71 -4.94
CA VAL A 81 -24.51 10.39 -4.88
C VAL A 81 -24.60 11.42 -3.75
N PHE A 82 -23.80 11.24 -2.72
CA PHE A 82 -23.75 12.15 -1.56
C PHE A 82 -22.38 12.07 -0.89
N SER A 83 -22.11 12.95 0.06
CA SER A 83 -20.88 12.95 0.84
C SER A 83 -21.03 12.10 2.10
N SER A 84 -19.95 11.53 2.61
CA SER A 84 -19.95 10.67 3.80
C SER A 84 -20.41 11.36 5.08
N ASP A 85 -20.42 12.71 5.12
CA ASP A 85 -20.95 13.51 6.23
C ASP A 85 -22.44 13.28 6.54
N LYS A 86 -23.18 12.65 5.61
CA LYS A 86 -24.60 12.33 5.79
C LYS A 86 -24.86 11.06 6.60
N PHE A 87 -23.83 10.29 6.91
CA PHE A 87 -23.95 9.19 7.85
C PHE A 87 -23.86 9.72 9.28
N SER A 88 -24.66 9.15 10.19
CA SER A 88 -24.61 9.53 11.60
C SER A 88 -23.30 9.07 12.24
N GLU A 89 -22.69 9.94 13.06
CA GLU A 89 -21.53 9.56 13.85
C GLU A 89 -21.88 8.53 14.94
N GLU A 90 -23.13 8.54 15.41
CA GLU A 90 -23.63 7.62 16.43
C GLU A 90 -23.99 6.26 15.83
N VAL A 91 -23.51 5.20 16.47
CA VAL A 91 -23.88 3.82 16.15
C VAL A 91 -25.25 3.52 16.78
N ASN A 92 -26.20 3.09 15.98
CA ASN A 92 -27.52 2.63 16.48
C ASN A 92 -27.36 1.35 17.32
N ASP A 93 -28.34 1.04 18.19
CA ASP A 93 -28.41 -0.19 19.02
C ASP A 93 -28.21 -1.49 18.23
N LYS A 94 -28.38 -1.45 16.92
CA LYS A 94 -28.17 -2.58 15.99
C LYS A 94 -26.80 -2.62 15.34
N GLY A 95 -25.88 -1.72 15.66
CA GLY A 95 -24.54 -1.68 15.07
C GLY A 95 -24.46 -1.07 13.67
N TYR A 96 -25.22 -0.02 13.39
CA TYR A 96 -25.21 0.69 12.10
C TYR A 96 -25.01 2.19 12.27
N HIS A 97 -24.19 2.80 11.43
CA HIS A 97 -24.23 4.24 11.16
C HIS A 97 -25.30 4.50 10.12
N LEU A 98 -26.38 5.15 10.52
CA LEU A 98 -27.52 5.40 9.63
C LEU A 98 -27.21 6.53 8.64
N GLY A 99 -27.54 6.30 7.39
CA GLY A 99 -27.43 7.27 6.29
C GLY A 99 -28.78 7.55 5.63
N PRO A 100 -28.77 8.35 4.55
CA PRO A 100 -29.96 8.64 3.78
C PRO A 100 -30.51 7.38 3.09
N GLU A 101 -31.84 7.36 2.85
CA GLU A 101 -32.55 6.41 1.98
C GLU A 101 -32.35 4.92 2.34
N GLN A 102 -32.42 4.59 3.63
CA GLN A 102 -32.23 3.23 4.16
C GLN A 102 -30.83 2.63 3.95
N LEU A 103 -29.86 3.47 3.55
CA LEU A 103 -28.45 3.08 3.51
C LEU A 103 -27.84 3.21 4.90
N ALA A 104 -26.97 2.29 5.26
CA ALA A 104 -26.24 2.33 6.51
C ALA A 104 -24.83 1.73 6.34
N ILE A 105 -23.88 2.11 7.19
CA ILE A 105 -22.58 1.45 7.28
C ILE A 105 -22.65 0.46 8.44
N ALA A 106 -22.43 -0.82 8.16
CA ALA A 106 -22.41 -1.86 9.18
C ALA A 106 -21.11 -1.78 9.99
N THR A 107 -21.19 -1.75 11.32
CA THR A 107 -20.00 -1.76 12.20
C THR A 107 -19.59 -3.16 12.63
N ALA A 108 -20.50 -4.15 12.53
CA ALA A 108 -20.27 -5.52 12.93
C ALA A 108 -20.93 -6.50 11.95
N GLY A 109 -20.56 -7.78 12.01
CA GLY A 109 -21.14 -8.82 11.16
C GLY A 109 -20.35 -9.11 9.88
N GLU A 110 -20.99 -9.82 8.95
CA GLU A 110 -20.36 -10.26 7.68
C GLU A 110 -20.01 -9.06 6.76
N HIS A 111 -20.74 -7.96 6.91
CA HIS A 111 -20.58 -6.77 6.08
C HIS A 111 -19.99 -5.58 6.83
N ALA A 112 -19.25 -5.83 7.92
CA ALA A 112 -18.59 -4.79 8.69
C ALA A 112 -17.72 -3.86 7.80
N GLY A 113 -17.89 -2.55 7.98
CA GLY A 113 -17.17 -1.52 7.21
C GLY A 113 -17.72 -1.27 5.80
N LYS A 114 -18.83 -1.90 5.40
CA LYS A 114 -19.46 -1.71 4.08
C LYS A 114 -20.79 -1.00 4.17
N ILE A 115 -21.17 -0.34 3.09
CA ILE A 115 -22.50 0.23 2.94
C ILE A 115 -23.48 -0.92 2.65
N VAL A 116 -24.55 -0.96 3.42
CA VAL A 116 -25.65 -1.93 3.29
C VAL A 116 -26.98 -1.17 3.15
N GLU A 117 -27.89 -1.71 2.37
CA GLU A 117 -29.28 -1.29 2.31
C GLU A 117 -30.08 -2.12 3.31
N ILE A 118 -30.77 -1.44 4.24
CA ILE A 118 -31.64 -2.11 5.23
C ILE A 118 -33.05 -2.18 4.68
N ASN A 119 -33.45 -3.33 4.13
CA ASN A 119 -34.78 -3.55 3.63
C ASN A 119 -35.48 -4.64 4.44
N ASN A 120 -36.55 -4.29 5.13
CA ASN A 120 -37.33 -5.20 6.01
C ASN A 120 -36.47 -5.97 7.03
N GLY A 121 -35.43 -5.33 7.57
CA GLY A 121 -34.54 -5.94 8.56
C GLY A 121 -33.51 -6.94 7.98
N LYS A 122 -33.38 -7.01 6.65
CA LYS A 122 -32.33 -7.77 5.96
C LYS A 122 -31.30 -6.81 5.37
N GLU A 123 -30.04 -7.19 5.50
CA GLU A 123 -28.92 -6.51 4.86
C GLU A 123 -28.83 -6.92 3.39
N ILE A 124 -28.86 -5.98 2.49
CA ILE A 124 -28.62 -6.18 1.06
C ILE A 124 -27.40 -5.36 0.69
N LEU A 125 -26.42 -5.98 0.04
CA LEU A 125 -25.26 -5.27 -0.47
C LEU A 125 -25.65 -4.54 -1.77
N PRO A 126 -25.66 -3.20 -1.78
CA PRO A 126 -25.83 -2.43 -3.01
C PRO A 126 -24.55 -2.49 -3.86
N LEU A 127 -24.65 -2.10 -5.13
CA LEU A 127 -23.45 -1.87 -5.95
C LEU A 127 -22.79 -0.58 -5.49
N ASP A 128 -21.64 -0.71 -4.83
CA ASP A 128 -20.88 0.39 -4.29
C ASP A 128 -19.67 0.71 -5.21
N ILE A 129 -19.64 1.96 -5.72
CA ILE A 129 -18.56 2.53 -6.54
C ILE A 129 -18.03 3.81 -5.85
N SER A 130 -18.16 3.89 -4.56
CA SER A 130 -17.73 5.03 -3.78
C SER A 130 -16.23 5.22 -3.79
N ILE A 131 -15.79 6.47 -3.62
CA ILE A 131 -14.39 6.79 -3.44
C ILE A 131 -14.05 6.60 -1.97
N THR A 132 -13.50 5.46 -1.63
CA THR A 132 -12.98 5.17 -0.29
C THR A 132 -11.61 5.84 -0.07
N LYS A 133 -11.14 5.86 1.18
CA LYS A 133 -9.79 6.34 1.55
C LYS A 133 -8.71 5.71 0.66
N THR A 134 -8.74 4.38 0.47
CA THR A 134 -7.76 3.66 -0.35
C THR A 134 -7.82 4.09 -1.82
N VAL A 135 -9.02 4.28 -2.38
CA VAL A 135 -9.21 4.74 -3.76
C VAL A 135 -8.74 6.19 -3.94
N ALA A 136 -9.04 7.08 -2.98
CA ALA A 136 -8.56 8.46 -3.00
C ALA A 136 -7.03 8.53 -3.01
N VAL A 137 -6.37 7.78 -2.12
CA VAL A 137 -4.90 7.69 -2.07
C VAL A 137 -4.34 7.06 -3.34
N LEU A 138 -5.02 6.08 -3.93
CA LEU A 138 -4.62 5.48 -5.21
C LEU A 138 -4.58 6.53 -6.34
N PHE A 139 -5.60 7.40 -6.44
CA PHE A 139 -5.61 8.50 -7.41
C PHE A 139 -4.49 9.51 -7.16
N ILE A 140 -4.25 9.87 -5.90
CA ILE A 140 -3.14 10.76 -5.52
C ILE A 140 -1.80 10.13 -5.91
N ASN A 141 -1.58 8.86 -5.62
CA ASN A 141 -0.36 8.15 -5.96
C ASN A 141 -0.16 8.02 -7.47
N ALA A 142 -1.23 7.78 -8.23
CA ALA A 142 -1.19 7.76 -9.68
C ALA A 142 -0.82 9.15 -10.25
N PHE A 143 -1.37 10.22 -9.69
CA PHE A 143 -1.01 11.58 -10.06
C PHE A 143 0.46 11.90 -9.73
N LEU A 144 0.92 11.53 -8.54
CA LEU A 144 2.31 11.69 -8.13
C LEU A 144 3.26 10.90 -9.03
N LEU A 145 2.89 9.68 -9.40
CA LEU A 145 3.65 8.86 -10.35
C LEU A 145 3.78 9.55 -11.71
N LEU A 146 2.67 10.06 -12.24
CA LEU A 146 2.70 10.82 -13.49
C LEU A 146 3.60 12.04 -13.39
N LEU A 147 3.49 12.80 -12.30
CA LEU A 147 4.34 13.96 -12.06
C LEU A 147 5.82 13.56 -11.97
N PHE A 148 6.12 12.50 -11.23
CA PHE A 148 7.46 11.97 -11.02
C PHE A 148 8.14 11.58 -12.33
N ILE A 149 7.40 11.02 -13.29
CA ILE A 149 7.94 10.60 -14.60
C ILE A 149 7.88 11.73 -15.63
N LEU A 150 6.79 12.51 -15.67
CA LEU A 150 6.63 13.54 -16.71
C LEU A 150 7.56 14.75 -16.52
N LEU A 151 7.93 15.09 -15.28
CA LEU A 151 8.87 16.20 -15.03
C LEU A 151 10.25 15.92 -15.66
N PRO A 152 10.91 14.77 -15.40
CA PRO A 152 12.14 14.41 -16.10
C PRO A 152 11.95 14.28 -17.61
N ALA A 153 10.86 13.63 -18.06
CA ALA A 153 10.58 13.46 -19.49
C ALA A 153 10.51 14.82 -20.24
N ARG A 154 9.93 15.85 -19.59
CA ARG A 154 9.87 17.20 -20.14
C ARG A 154 11.27 17.83 -20.28
N TRP A 155 12.18 17.55 -19.36
CA TRP A 155 13.57 18.01 -19.43
C TRP A 155 14.26 17.41 -20.66
N TYR A 156 14.18 16.08 -20.89
CA TYR A 156 14.77 15.39 -22.04
C TYR A 156 14.22 15.87 -23.39
N ARG A 157 12.94 16.22 -23.45
CA ARG A 157 12.36 16.78 -24.68
C ARG A 157 12.92 18.15 -25.08
N ARG A 158 13.56 18.87 -24.15
CA ARG A 158 14.11 20.23 -24.36
C ARG A 158 15.62 20.24 -24.51
N HIS A 159 16.31 19.16 -24.18
CA HIS A 159 17.75 19.03 -24.22
C HIS A 159 18.19 18.00 -25.25
N LYS A 160 19.39 18.19 -25.80
CA LYS A 160 20.00 17.27 -26.77
C LYS A 160 20.90 16.26 -26.04
N ALA A 161 21.20 15.14 -26.69
CA ALA A 161 22.10 14.12 -26.12
C ALA A 161 23.55 14.61 -25.88
N SER A 162 23.93 15.74 -26.50
CA SER A 162 25.23 16.39 -26.29
C SER A 162 25.29 17.29 -25.07
N ASP A 163 24.15 17.62 -24.45
CA ASP A 163 24.08 18.48 -23.29
C ASP A 163 24.55 17.75 -22.02
N PRO A 164 25.04 18.46 -20.99
CA PRO A 164 25.47 17.82 -19.76
C PRO A 164 24.32 17.07 -19.09
N ALA A 165 24.66 15.97 -18.40
CA ALA A 165 23.69 15.14 -17.68
C ALA A 165 22.82 15.96 -16.71
N PRO A 166 21.54 15.63 -16.57
CA PRO A 166 20.64 16.37 -15.67
C PRO A 166 21.08 16.21 -14.21
N GLY A 167 21.03 17.33 -13.48
CA GLY A 167 21.29 17.35 -12.04
C GLY A 167 20.00 17.29 -11.22
N GLY A 168 20.13 17.17 -9.90
CA GLY A 168 19.02 17.22 -8.94
C GLY A 168 18.01 16.09 -9.12
N PHE A 169 16.73 16.41 -9.04
CA PHE A 169 15.64 15.44 -9.09
C PHE A 169 15.60 14.63 -10.40
N THR A 170 15.80 15.29 -11.54
CA THR A 170 15.82 14.61 -12.85
C THR A 170 16.93 13.57 -12.94
N GLY A 171 18.14 13.91 -12.46
CA GLY A 171 19.25 12.96 -12.43
C GLY A 171 19.01 11.77 -11.47
N LEU A 172 18.32 12.00 -10.34
CA LEU A 172 17.95 10.91 -9.43
C LEU A 172 16.96 9.95 -10.11
N VAL A 173 15.94 10.47 -10.77
CA VAL A 173 14.96 9.62 -11.49
C VAL A 173 15.63 8.86 -12.63
N GLU A 174 16.51 9.51 -13.40
CA GLU A 174 17.30 8.87 -14.45
C GLU A 174 18.13 7.70 -13.90
N MET A 175 18.86 7.95 -12.82
CA MET A 175 19.66 6.92 -12.17
C MET A 175 18.81 5.71 -11.75
N LEU A 176 17.63 5.94 -11.16
CA LEU A 176 16.73 4.85 -10.77
C LEU A 176 16.17 4.09 -11.97
N VAL A 177 15.75 4.80 -13.03
CA VAL A 177 15.25 4.18 -14.26
C VAL A 177 16.34 3.30 -14.89
N MET A 178 17.54 3.85 -15.08
CA MET A 178 18.68 3.11 -15.65
C MET A 178 19.07 1.92 -14.78
N TYR A 179 19.11 2.11 -13.46
CA TYR A 179 19.42 1.04 -12.52
C TYR A 179 18.45 -0.14 -12.65
N VAL A 180 17.14 0.12 -12.66
CA VAL A 180 16.12 -0.93 -12.79
C VAL A 180 16.16 -1.55 -14.18
N GLU A 181 16.32 -0.76 -15.24
CA GLU A 181 16.38 -1.27 -16.60
C GLU A 181 17.60 -2.18 -16.81
N ASP A 182 18.80 -1.74 -16.39
CA ASP A 182 20.05 -2.47 -16.64
C ASP A 182 20.22 -3.69 -15.74
N ASN A 183 19.79 -3.62 -14.47
CA ASN A 183 20.01 -4.70 -13.50
C ASN A 183 18.80 -5.63 -13.32
N VAL A 184 17.60 -5.24 -13.76
CA VAL A 184 16.39 -6.03 -13.55
C VAL A 184 15.74 -6.41 -14.87
N VAL A 185 15.43 -5.42 -15.73
CA VAL A 185 14.61 -5.65 -16.91
C VAL A 185 15.42 -6.38 -18.00
N LYS A 186 16.60 -5.87 -18.35
CA LYS A 186 17.46 -6.48 -19.38
C LYS A 186 17.86 -7.91 -19.06
N PRO A 187 18.44 -8.20 -17.88
CA PRO A 187 18.85 -9.58 -17.55
C PRO A 187 17.65 -10.51 -17.34
N GLY A 188 16.52 -10.01 -16.81
CA GLY A 188 15.36 -10.84 -16.52
C GLY A 188 14.56 -11.24 -17.76
N VAL A 189 14.30 -10.30 -18.67
CA VAL A 189 13.50 -10.53 -19.88
C VAL A 189 14.34 -11.04 -21.06
N GLY A 190 15.62 -10.65 -21.16
CA GLY A 190 16.50 -10.99 -22.26
C GLY A 190 16.20 -10.22 -23.55
N GLU A 191 16.38 -10.87 -24.71
CA GLU A 191 16.19 -10.24 -26.02
C GLU A 191 14.78 -9.63 -26.18
N GLY A 192 14.70 -8.41 -26.72
CA GLY A 192 13.44 -7.68 -26.94
C GLY A 192 12.79 -7.19 -25.64
N TYR A 193 13.58 -6.97 -24.57
CA TYR A 193 13.12 -6.41 -23.29
C TYR A 193 12.42 -5.06 -23.44
N GLN A 194 12.77 -4.28 -24.46
CA GLN A 194 12.22 -2.93 -24.71
C GLN A 194 10.69 -2.90 -24.79
N LYS A 195 10.06 -4.00 -25.21
CA LYS A 195 8.60 -4.12 -25.27
C LYS A 195 7.98 -4.17 -23.87
N TYR A 196 8.66 -4.76 -22.90
CA TYR A 196 8.16 -5.00 -21.55
C TYR A 196 8.70 -3.98 -20.53
N SER A 197 9.78 -3.27 -20.88
CA SER A 197 10.41 -2.25 -20.03
C SER A 197 9.40 -1.21 -19.54
N PRO A 198 8.52 -0.61 -20.36
CA PRO A 198 7.56 0.38 -19.86
C PRO A 198 6.62 -0.19 -18.78
N TYR A 199 6.14 -1.43 -18.96
CA TYR A 199 5.29 -2.09 -17.97
C TYR A 199 6.05 -2.35 -16.65
N LEU A 200 7.23 -2.95 -16.73
CA LEU A 200 8.03 -3.30 -15.56
C LEU A 200 8.49 -2.07 -14.77
N LEU A 201 8.90 -1.01 -15.46
CA LEU A 201 9.22 0.27 -14.84
C LEU A 201 7.99 0.91 -14.19
N THR A 202 6.82 0.86 -14.84
CA THR A 202 5.58 1.35 -14.23
C THR A 202 5.23 0.58 -12.97
N CYS A 203 5.34 -0.74 -12.97
CA CYS A 203 5.13 -1.56 -11.77
C CYS A 203 6.11 -1.18 -10.66
N PHE A 204 7.39 -1.02 -10.97
CA PHE A 204 8.40 -0.64 -9.99
C PHE A 204 8.06 0.70 -9.33
N PHE A 205 7.88 1.75 -10.13
CA PHE A 205 7.62 3.08 -9.59
C PHE A 205 6.26 3.19 -8.91
N PHE A 206 5.24 2.50 -9.42
CA PHE A 206 3.93 2.46 -8.79
C PHE A 206 4.01 1.84 -7.38
N ILE A 207 4.60 0.65 -7.25
CA ILE A 207 4.76 -0.03 -5.96
C ILE A 207 5.64 0.83 -5.03
N PHE A 208 6.74 1.36 -5.54
CA PHE A 208 7.66 2.18 -4.75
C PHE A 208 6.99 3.44 -4.20
N ILE A 209 6.26 4.19 -5.04
CA ILE A 209 5.55 5.40 -4.61
C ILE A 209 4.40 5.06 -3.65
N CYS A 210 3.60 4.02 -3.94
CA CYS A 210 2.53 3.60 -3.05
C CYS A 210 3.06 3.19 -1.67
N ASN A 211 4.14 2.44 -1.61
CA ASN A 211 4.77 2.03 -0.36
C ASN A 211 5.37 3.23 0.39
N LEU A 212 6.05 4.13 -0.33
CA LEU A 212 6.63 5.32 0.26
C LEU A 212 5.56 6.26 0.85
N MET A 213 4.46 6.46 0.12
CA MET A 213 3.33 7.25 0.60
C MET A 213 2.59 6.58 1.77
N GLY A 214 2.62 5.24 1.83
CA GLY A 214 2.10 4.49 2.96
C GLY A 214 2.82 4.80 4.29
N ILE A 215 4.13 5.04 4.27
CA ILE A 215 4.90 5.37 5.48
C ILE A 215 4.55 6.77 6.03
N VAL A 216 4.09 7.69 5.18
CA VAL A 216 3.76 9.06 5.60
C VAL A 216 2.45 9.05 6.40
N PRO A 217 2.45 9.41 7.71
CA PRO A 217 1.28 9.24 8.57
C PRO A 217 0.20 10.32 8.39
N PHE A 218 0.42 11.31 7.53
CA PHE A 218 -0.50 12.43 7.32
C PHE A 218 -0.84 12.59 5.83
N PRO A 219 -2.01 13.17 5.50
CA PRO A 219 -2.40 13.41 4.12
C PRO A 219 -1.35 14.24 3.34
N PRO A 220 -1.07 13.86 2.07
CA PRO A 220 -1.75 12.91 1.20
C PRO A 220 -1.33 11.43 1.41
N GLY A 221 -0.51 11.13 2.40
CA GLY A 221 -0.12 9.78 2.81
C GLY A 221 -1.10 9.12 3.79
N GLY A 222 -0.64 8.10 4.51
CA GLY A 222 -1.42 7.39 5.53
C GLY A 222 -2.45 6.40 4.99
N GLY A 223 -2.54 6.23 3.67
CA GLY A 223 -3.34 5.19 3.04
C GLY A 223 -2.48 4.03 2.59
N ASN A 224 -2.72 2.85 3.16
CA ASN A 224 -1.97 1.65 2.82
C ASN A 224 -2.52 0.98 1.54
N VAL A 225 -2.22 1.58 0.37
CA VAL A 225 -2.71 1.11 -0.94
C VAL A 225 -2.26 -0.32 -1.22
N THR A 226 -0.99 -0.64 -1.00
CA THR A 226 -0.41 -1.97 -1.23
C THR A 226 -0.71 -2.96 -0.10
N GLY A 227 -1.23 -2.51 1.02
CA GLY A 227 -1.84 -3.33 2.06
C GLY A 227 -3.30 -3.71 1.76
N ASN A 228 -3.87 -3.27 0.63
CA ASN A 228 -5.15 -3.76 0.16
C ASN A 228 -4.94 -4.96 -0.77
N ILE A 229 -5.50 -6.11 -0.39
CA ILE A 229 -5.34 -7.37 -1.12
C ILE A 229 -5.88 -7.30 -2.56
N SER A 230 -6.93 -6.52 -2.80
CA SER A 230 -7.52 -6.37 -4.13
C SER A 230 -6.57 -5.68 -5.11
N ILE A 231 -5.83 -4.66 -4.64
CA ILE A 231 -4.86 -3.93 -5.46
C ILE A 231 -3.63 -4.78 -5.75
N THR A 232 -3.11 -5.49 -4.74
CA THR A 232 -1.96 -6.38 -4.93
C THR A 232 -2.31 -7.58 -5.80
N LEU A 233 -3.54 -8.10 -5.69
CA LEU A 233 -4.07 -9.14 -6.59
C LEU A 233 -4.14 -8.62 -8.02
N PHE A 234 -4.64 -7.40 -8.23
CA PHE A 234 -4.72 -6.79 -9.55
C PHE A 234 -3.35 -6.64 -10.22
N LEU A 235 -2.34 -6.16 -9.47
CA LEU A 235 -0.96 -6.07 -9.98
C LEU A 235 -0.37 -7.44 -10.34
N ALA A 236 -0.58 -8.44 -9.48
CA ALA A 236 -0.14 -9.80 -9.74
C ALA A 236 -0.87 -10.41 -10.94
N LEU A 237 -2.16 -10.13 -11.11
CA LEU A 237 -2.96 -10.56 -12.25
C LEU A 237 -2.48 -9.90 -13.56
N CYS A 238 -2.13 -8.62 -13.54
CA CYS A 238 -1.53 -7.97 -14.71
C CYS A 238 -0.23 -8.66 -15.14
N THR A 239 0.66 -8.96 -14.19
CA THR A 239 1.90 -9.71 -14.46
C THR A 239 1.58 -11.10 -15.01
N PHE A 240 0.61 -11.79 -14.42
CA PHE A 240 0.15 -13.10 -14.88
C PHE A 240 -0.34 -13.05 -16.35
N VAL A 241 -1.23 -12.14 -16.65
CA VAL A 241 -1.78 -11.97 -18.00
C VAL A 241 -0.67 -11.70 -19.02
N ILE A 242 0.23 -10.75 -18.72
CA ILE A 242 1.36 -10.44 -19.62
C ILE A 242 2.27 -11.64 -19.80
N THR A 243 2.57 -12.38 -18.74
CA THR A 243 3.39 -13.59 -18.82
C THR A 243 2.75 -14.66 -19.68
N GLN A 244 1.45 -14.95 -19.51
CA GLN A 244 0.74 -15.96 -20.30
C GLN A 244 0.63 -15.58 -21.77
N PHE A 245 0.30 -14.32 -22.08
CA PHE A 245 0.23 -13.85 -23.46
C PHE A 245 1.61 -13.70 -24.13
N SER A 246 2.68 -13.62 -23.37
CA SER A 246 4.05 -13.61 -23.90
C SER A 246 4.63 -15.00 -24.06
N GLY A 247 3.91 -16.03 -23.62
CA GLY A 247 4.36 -17.43 -23.66
C GLY A 247 4.65 -17.93 -25.07
N SER A 248 5.84 -18.49 -25.26
CA SER A 248 6.26 -19.16 -26.48
C SER A 248 5.53 -20.51 -26.64
N LYS A 249 5.57 -21.09 -27.86
CA LYS A 249 5.05 -22.46 -28.06
C LYS A 249 5.80 -23.48 -27.20
N HIS A 250 7.09 -23.26 -26.96
CA HIS A 250 7.91 -24.10 -26.09
C HIS A 250 7.43 -24.03 -24.63
N TYR A 251 7.17 -22.82 -24.13
CA TYR A 251 6.65 -22.62 -22.77
C TYR A 251 5.34 -23.41 -22.53
N TRP A 252 4.39 -23.36 -23.47
CA TRP A 252 3.14 -24.11 -23.35
C TRP A 252 3.36 -25.62 -23.50
N LYS A 253 4.31 -26.03 -24.36
CA LYS A 253 4.70 -27.45 -24.48
C LYS A 253 5.28 -27.96 -23.16
N ASP A 254 6.16 -27.22 -22.51
CA ASP A 254 6.79 -27.61 -21.25
C ASP A 254 5.79 -27.74 -20.09
N ILE A 255 4.76 -26.90 -20.07
CA ILE A 255 3.71 -26.99 -19.07
C ILE A 255 2.87 -28.24 -19.24
N PHE A 256 2.41 -28.55 -20.47
CA PHE A 256 1.50 -29.66 -20.71
C PHE A 256 2.22 -30.96 -21.02
N TRP A 257 3.42 -30.87 -21.61
CA TRP A 257 4.19 -32.02 -22.06
C TRP A 257 5.68 -31.81 -21.87
N PRO A 258 6.18 -31.71 -20.63
CA PRO A 258 7.59 -31.46 -20.35
C PRO A 258 8.47 -32.60 -20.91
N ASP A 259 9.69 -32.28 -21.34
CA ASP A 259 10.66 -33.28 -21.86
C ASP A 259 11.35 -34.02 -20.71
N VAL A 260 10.58 -34.87 -19.98
CA VAL A 260 11.04 -35.71 -18.87
C VAL A 260 10.82 -37.19 -19.17
N PRO A 261 11.49 -38.12 -18.47
CA PRO A 261 11.28 -39.56 -18.66
C PRO A 261 9.82 -39.98 -18.54
N ILE A 262 9.39 -40.94 -19.37
CA ILE A 262 8.02 -41.41 -19.46
C ILE A 262 7.47 -41.91 -18.10
N LEU A 263 8.33 -42.44 -17.23
CA LEU A 263 7.95 -42.92 -15.90
C LEU A 263 7.35 -41.80 -15.01
N LEU A 264 7.71 -40.54 -15.25
CA LEU A 264 7.21 -39.37 -14.50
C LEU A 264 5.99 -38.71 -15.18
N LYS A 265 5.64 -39.17 -16.40
CA LYS A 265 4.44 -38.73 -17.15
C LYS A 265 3.27 -39.71 -17.01
N ALA A 266 3.55 -40.96 -16.80
CA ALA A 266 2.53 -42.06 -16.72
C ALA A 266 2.89 -43.04 -15.59
N PRO A 267 1.94 -43.58 -14.82
CA PRO A 267 0.48 -43.45 -14.98
C PRO A 267 -0.13 -42.15 -14.40
N VAL A 268 0.63 -41.40 -13.54
CA VAL A 268 0.13 -40.15 -12.96
C VAL A 268 0.97 -38.99 -13.54
N PRO A 269 0.39 -38.02 -14.25
CA PRO A 269 1.09 -36.88 -14.84
C PRO A 269 1.49 -35.85 -13.76
N LEU A 270 2.39 -36.24 -12.84
CA LEU A 270 2.75 -35.45 -11.66
C LEU A 270 3.45 -34.14 -12.04
N ILE A 271 4.41 -34.19 -12.98
CA ILE A 271 5.18 -33.01 -13.39
C ILE A 271 4.31 -32.01 -14.14
N PRO A 272 3.51 -32.39 -15.16
CA PRO A 272 2.57 -31.46 -15.79
C PRO A 272 1.59 -30.83 -14.78
N PHE A 273 1.16 -31.57 -13.79
CA PHE A 273 0.28 -31.05 -12.75
C PHE A 273 0.98 -29.99 -11.87
N ILE A 274 2.23 -30.25 -11.47
CA ILE A 274 3.04 -29.29 -10.67
C ILE A 274 3.30 -28.02 -11.48
N GLU A 275 3.69 -28.13 -12.77
CA GLU A 275 3.91 -26.98 -13.64
C GLU A 275 2.62 -26.17 -13.85
N PHE A 276 1.49 -26.84 -14.05
CA PHE A 276 0.20 -26.18 -14.16
C PHE A 276 -0.18 -25.41 -12.89
N VAL A 277 -0.02 -26.01 -11.71
CA VAL A 277 -0.23 -25.35 -10.42
C VAL A 277 0.76 -24.20 -10.26
N GLY A 278 2.00 -24.37 -10.72
CA GLY A 278 3.06 -23.36 -10.73
C GLY A 278 2.66 -22.06 -11.42
N ILE A 279 1.86 -22.12 -12.48
CA ILE A 279 1.37 -20.95 -13.20
C ILE A 279 0.58 -20.01 -12.26
N PHE A 280 -0.24 -20.56 -11.36
CA PHE A 280 -1.07 -19.79 -10.44
C PHE A 280 -0.33 -19.41 -9.16
N THR A 281 0.55 -20.28 -8.67
CA THR A 281 1.28 -20.02 -7.42
C THR A 281 2.28 -18.88 -7.56
N LYS A 282 2.86 -18.65 -8.73
CA LYS A 282 3.80 -17.54 -8.98
C LYS A 282 3.16 -16.16 -8.76
N PRO A 283 2.03 -15.80 -9.42
CA PRO A 283 1.33 -14.54 -9.16
C PRO A 283 0.80 -14.44 -7.72
N PHE A 284 0.29 -15.56 -7.18
CA PHE A 284 -0.19 -15.59 -5.80
C PHE A 284 0.93 -15.27 -4.80
N ALA A 285 2.12 -15.81 -4.99
CA ALA A 285 3.28 -15.49 -4.15
C ALA A 285 3.69 -14.01 -4.25
N LEU A 286 3.61 -13.41 -5.45
CA LEU A 286 3.85 -11.96 -5.63
C LEU A 286 2.82 -11.12 -4.85
N MET A 287 1.54 -11.46 -4.96
CA MET A 287 0.44 -10.80 -4.26
C MET A 287 0.64 -10.85 -2.75
N ILE A 288 0.79 -12.06 -2.19
CA ILE A 288 0.93 -12.25 -0.73
C ILE A 288 2.16 -11.54 -0.19
N ARG A 289 3.30 -11.59 -0.89
CA ARG A 289 4.52 -10.93 -0.44
C ARG A 289 4.33 -9.41 -0.32
N LEU A 290 3.72 -8.78 -1.35
CA LEU A 290 3.50 -7.34 -1.34
C LEU A 290 2.51 -6.94 -0.25
N PHE A 291 1.38 -7.63 -0.17
CA PHE A 291 0.34 -7.43 0.82
C PHE A 291 0.86 -7.63 2.26
N ALA A 292 1.46 -8.79 2.54
CA ALA A 292 1.87 -9.14 3.90
C ALA A 292 2.96 -8.21 4.46
N ASN A 293 3.93 -7.81 3.65
CA ASN A 293 4.99 -6.91 4.11
C ASN A 293 4.44 -5.54 4.51
N MET A 294 3.51 -4.97 3.70
CA MET A 294 2.94 -3.66 4.01
C MET A 294 1.98 -3.71 5.19
N MET A 295 1.15 -4.77 5.28
CA MET A 295 0.26 -4.96 6.44
C MET A 295 1.05 -5.12 7.73
N ALA A 296 2.10 -5.97 7.71
CA ALA A 296 2.93 -6.22 8.89
C ALA A 296 3.70 -4.96 9.32
N GLY A 297 4.29 -4.21 8.38
CA GLY A 297 5.02 -2.97 8.66
C GLY A 297 4.12 -1.95 9.39
N HIS A 298 2.94 -1.67 8.82
CA HIS A 298 1.96 -0.76 9.43
C HIS A 298 1.47 -1.24 10.79
N ALA A 299 1.14 -2.52 10.93
CA ALA A 299 0.68 -3.08 12.22
C ALA A 299 1.75 -2.94 13.30
N ILE A 300 3.03 -3.21 13.00
CA ILE A 300 4.14 -3.07 13.94
C ILE A 300 4.37 -1.60 14.30
N ALA A 301 4.34 -0.69 13.33
CA ALA A 301 4.51 0.75 13.59
C ALA A 301 3.42 1.28 14.52
N LEU A 302 2.15 0.93 14.26
CA LEU A 302 1.02 1.30 15.11
C LEU A 302 1.10 0.64 16.51
N ALA A 303 1.51 -0.63 16.59
CA ALA A 303 1.69 -1.31 17.87
C ALA A 303 2.76 -0.65 18.73
N LEU A 304 3.88 -0.23 18.14
CA LEU A 304 4.96 0.47 18.88
C LEU A 304 4.49 1.84 19.40
N THR A 305 3.71 2.57 18.60
CA THR A 305 3.17 3.87 19.05
C THR A 305 2.10 3.70 20.12
N SER A 306 1.26 2.68 20.04
CA SER A 306 0.20 2.41 21.04
C SER A 306 0.75 2.01 22.42
N ILE A 307 1.97 1.53 22.53
CA ILE A 307 2.63 1.27 23.83
C ILE A 307 2.70 2.56 24.66
N ILE A 308 2.91 3.71 24.02
CA ILE A 308 2.96 5.01 24.73
C ILE A 308 1.62 5.29 25.42
N PHE A 309 0.50 5.07 24.71
CA PHE A 309 -0.84 5.29 25.27
C PHE A 309 -1.18 4.30 26.38
N LEU A 310 -0.81 3.03 26.21
CA LEU A 310 -1.01 2.00 27.25
C LEU A 310 -0.29 2.35 28.55
N VAL A 311 0.97 2.79 28.47
CA VAL A 311 1.76 3.12 29.65
C VAL A 311 1.34 4.47 30.25
N ALA A 312 0.87 5.42 29.42
CA ALA A 312 0.32 6.69 29.89
C ALA A 312 -0.94 6.50 30.74
N ALA A 313 -1.77 5.51 30.42
CA ALA A 313 -2.96 5.17 31.20
C ALA A 313 -2.63 4.63 32.61
N GLU A 314 -1.43 4.05 32.83
CA GLU A 314 -0.98 3.59 34.17
C GLU A 314 -0.52 4.74 35.07
N GLY A 315 -0.39 5.96 34.56
CA GLY A 315 -0.02 7.18 35.28
C GLY A 315 1.40 7.71 34.99
N ILE A 316 1.63 8.95 35.36
CA ILE A 316 2.89 9.67 35.12
C ILE A 316 3.95 9.18 36.09
N GLY A 317 5.06 8.64 35.56
CA GLY A 317 6.18 8.17 36.38
C GLY A 317 7.42 7.83 35.58
N VAL A 318 8.48 7.38 36.21
CA VAL A 318 9.74 6.96 35.54
C VAL A 318 9.49 5.88 34.51
N LYS A 319 8.52 4.99 34.73
CA LYS A 319 8.09 3.95 33.77
C LYS A 319 7.59 4.56 32.48
N LEU A 320 6.75 5.59 32.53
CA LEU A 320 6.24 6.29 31.36
C LEU A 320 7.37 6.91 30.54
N TYR A 321 8.28 7.66 31.15
CA TYR A 321 9.40 8.28 30.45
C TYR A 321 10.33 7.24 29.80
N GLY A 322 10.65 6.17 30.51
CA GLY A 322 11.49 5.10 29.98
C GLY A 322 10.87 4.36 28.81
N MET A 323 9.59 3.98 28.92
CA MET A 323 8.87 3.27 27.85
C MET A 323 8.59 4.17 26.64
N THR A 324 8.26 5.45 26.85
CA THR A 324 8.08 6.42 25.76
C THR A 324 9.37 6.60 24.98
N THR A 325 10.50 6.78 25.66
CA THR A 325 11.81 6.92 25.00
C THR A 325 12.14 5.67 24.19
N LEU A 326 11.95 4.49 24.76
CA LEU A 326 12.18 3.22 24.08
C LEU A 326 11.27 3.07 22.86
N SER A 327 9.97 3.35 23.00
CA SER A 327 8.99 3.28 21.91
C SER A 327 9.34 4.22 20.77
N VAL A 328 9.72 5.47 21.04
CA VAL A 328 10.13 6.45 20.03
C VAL A 328 11.39 5.97 19.28
N VAL A 329 12.41 5.49 20.00
CA VAL A 329 13.64 4.97 19.37
C VAL A 329 13.33 3.77 18.47
N MET A 330 12.50 2.84 18.96
CA MET A 330 12.08 1.67 18.17
C MET A 330 11.21 2.07 16.97
N SER A 331 10.32 3.05 17.11
CA SER A 331 9.51 3.54 15.98
C SER A 331 10.37 4.18 14.89
N ILE A 332 11.37 4.98 15.24
CA ILE A 332 12.32 5.54 14.26
C ILE A 332 13.09 4.42 13.54
N PHE A 333 13.57 3.43 14.29
CA PHE A 333 14.24 2.28 13.72
C PHE A 333 13.33 1.51 12.74
N MET A 334 12.08 1.26 13.13
CA MET A 334 11.09 0.60 12.27
C MET A 334 10.78 1.42 11.01
N MET A 335 10.64 2.74 11.09
CA MET A 335 10.45 3.60 9.91
C MET A 335 11.64 3.50 8.93
N CYS A 336 12.86 3.43 9.43
CA CYS A 336 14.05 3.23 8.59
C CYS A 336 14.04 1.86 7.90
N LEU A 337 13.65 0.79 8.63
CA LEU A 337 13.50 -0.54 8.06
C LEU A 337 12.37 -0.57 7.02
N GLU A 338 11.24 0.03 7.31
CA GLU A 338 10.08 0.08 6.40
C GLU A 338 10.43 0.81 5.10
N LEU A 339 11.17 1.92 5.18
CA LEU A 339 11.68 2.63 4.00
C LEU A 339 12.57 1.72 3.12
N MET A 340 13.46 0.96 3.73
CA MET A 340 14.31 -0.02 3.02
C MET A 340 13.45 -1.13 2.39
N VAL A 341 12.48 -1.66 3.13
CA VAL A 341 11.56 -2.71 2.66
C VAL A 341 10.72 -2.20 1.49
N CYS A 342 10.26 -0.95 1.49
CA CYS A 342 9.53 -0.34 0.38
C CYS A 342 10.29 -0.42 -0.94
N PHE A 343 11.58 -0.08 -0.92
CA PHE A 343 12.43 -0.17 -2.10
C PHE A 343 12.65 -1.63 -2.52
N ILE A 344 13.06 -2.49 -1.57
CA ILE A 344 13.32 -3.91 -1.82
C ILE A 344 12.08 -4.59 -2.39
N GLN A 345 10.88 -4.26 -1.87
CA GLN A 345 9.64 -4.88 -2.32
C GLN A 345 9.28 -4.52 -3.75
N ALA A 346 9.44 -3.25 -4.14
CA ALA A 346 9.26 -2.81 -5.53
C ALA A 346 10.28 -3.50 -6.45
N PHE A 347 11.54 -3.60 -6.01
CA PHE A 347 12.61 -4.25 -6.75
C PHE A 347 12.35 -5.75 -6.96
N VAL A 348 12.02 -6.47 -5.89
CA VAL A 348 11.77 -7.92 -5.94
C VAL A 348 10.53 -8.25 -6.77
N PHE A 349 9.44 -7.47 -6.64
CA PHE A 349 8.25 -7.67 -7.46
C PHE A 349 8.58 -7.53 -8.95
N THR A 350 9.29 -6.47 -9.32
CA THR A 350 9.66 -6.20 -10.71
C THR A 350 10.66 -7.23 -11.24
N MET A 351 11.63 -7.63 -10.43
CA MET A 351 12.61 -8.66 -10.78
C MET A 351 11.94 -10.01 -11.05
N LEU A 352 11.07 -10.47 -10.16
CA LEU A 352 10.35 -11.73 -10.37
C LEU A 352 9.42 -11.66 -11.58
N SER A 353 8.73 -10.54 -11.77
CA SER A 353 7.89 -10.31 -12.95
C SER A 353 8.70 -10.36 -14.25
N SER A 354 9.91 -9.76 -14.27
CA SER A 354 10.81 -9.79 -15.43
C SER A 354 11.32 -11.19 -15.73
N ILE A 355 11.68 -11.96 -14.70
CA ILE A 355 12.12 -13.36 -14.83
C ILE A 355 10.96 -14.23 -15.36
N PHE A 356 9.73 -14.07 -14.86
CA PHE A 356 8.59 -14.86 -15.33
C PHE A 356 8.28 -14.58 -16.81
N ILE A 357 8.36 -13.31 -17.24
CA ILE A 357 8.21 -12.94 -18.66
C ILE A 357 9.36 -13.53 -19.50
N GLY A 358 10.59 -13.47 -19.00
CA GLY A 358 11.76 -14.03 -19.68
C GLY A 358 11.66 -15.54 -19.88
N LEU A 359 11.32 -16.28 -18.82
CA LEU A 359 11.11 -17.74 -18.86
C LEU A 359 9.98 -18.12 -19.82
N ALA A 360 8.86 -17.36 -19.81
CA ALA A 360 7.76 -17.63 -20.73
C ALA A 360 8.16 -17.43 -22.22
N ARG A 361 9.16 -16.59 -22.50
CA ARG A 361 9.65 -16.28 -23.86
C ARG A 361 10.84 -17.11 -24.30
N ALA A 362 11.45 -17.86 -23.38
CA ALA A 362 12.60 -18.70 -23.71
C ALA A 362 12.28 -19.58 -24.94
N LYS A 363 13.20 -19.59 -25.89
CA LYS A 363 13.14 -20.49 -27.07
C LYS A 363 13.84 -21.79 -26.67
N ALA A 364 13.42 -22.89 -27.28
CA ALA A 364 14.22 -24.11 -27.23
C ALA A 364 15.58 -23.81 -27.88
N GLU A 365 16.68 -24.09 -27.18
CA GLU A 365 18.00 -24.17 -27.78
C GLU A 365 18.12 -25.40 -28.67
#